data_8ab1006db801290ad90f69828e327102
#
_entry.id   8ab1006db801290ad90f69828e327102
#
_cell.length_a   1.000
_cell.length_b   1.000
_cell.length_c   1.000
_cell.angle_alpha   90.00
_cell.angle_beta   90.00
_cell.angle_gamma   90.00
#
_symmetry.space_group_name_H-M   'P 1'
#
loop_
_entity.id
_entity.type
_entity.pdbx_description
1 polymer ?
#
loop_
_entity_poly.entity_id
_entity_poly.type
_entity_poly.pdbx_seq_one_letter_code
_entity_poly.pdbx_strand_id
1 'polypeptide(L)'
;LEMTQIGKECHNDCVIKQQTGECIMPREGVFARVIAGGEIRVGDEVTLLPPPENPPLRAAVITLSDKGSRSEREDKSGPLIVKMLAAAGYKVEETLLLPDEAAALKAQLIRLADGRQVNLILTTGGTGFSPTDHTPEATLSVVERTAPGIAEAMRYHSLSITPRAMLSRAAAGIRNRTLIVNLPGSPKAVRECLEYILPSLEHALQILKGTTGECAR
;
A
#
# COMPACT_ATOMS: atom_id res chain seq x y z
N LEU A 1 -8.69 -11.24 -17.42
CA LEU A 1 -9.14 -10.93 -16.06
C LEU A 1 -8.12 -11.45 -15.04
N GLU A 2 -7.91 -10.73 -13.95
CA GLU A 2 -7.15 -11.19 -12.80
C GLU A 2 -8.11 -11.31 -11.61
N MET A 3 -8.27 -12.51 -11.06
CA MET A 3 -9.10 -12.73 -9.88
C MET A 3 -8.46 -12.05 -8.67
N THR A 4 -9.21 -11.16 -8.01
CA THR A 4 -8.70 -10.36 -6.89
C THR A 4 -9.24 -10.82 -5.55
N GLN A 5 -10.42 -11.40 -5.53
CA GLN A 5 -11.07 -11.85 -4.30
C GLN A 5 -12.14 -12.89 -4.59
N ILE A 6 -12.24 -13.89 -3.72
CA ILE A 6 -13.36 -14.84 -3.69
C ILE A 6 -14.15 -14.56 -2.41
N GLY A 7 -15.44 -14.31 -2.57
CA GLY A 7 -16.31 -13.90 -1.47
C GLY A 7 -16.07 -12.48 -0.99
N LYS A 8 -17.07 -11.83 -0.48
CA LYS A 8 -16.98 -10.52 0.18
C LYS A 8 -18.06 -10.44 1.26
N GLU A 9 -17.64 -10.23 2.49
CA GLU A 9 -18.60 -9.88 3.53
C GLU A 9 -19.27 -8.53 3.22
N CYS A 10 -20.58 -8.52 3.25
CA CYS A 10 -21.38 -7.33 3.05
C CYS A 10 -21.78 -6.78 4.42
N HIS A 11 -21.21 -5.65 4.82
CA HIS A 11 -21.49 -5.04 6.12
C HIS A 11 -22.82 -4.31 6.19
N ASN A 12 -23.45 -4.02 5.05
CA ASN A 12 -24.76 -3.39 4.96
C ASN A 12 -25.68 -4.22 4.07
N ASP A 13 -26.95 -4.31 4.44
CA ASP A 13 -27.97 -4.95 3.63
C ASP A 13 -28.15 -4.19 2.31
N CYS A 14 -27.56 -4.73 1.24
CA CYS A 14 -27.70 -4.16 -0.09
C CYS A 14 -29.06 -4.54 -0.71
N VAL A 15 -29.44 -3.82 -1.76
CA VAL A 15 -30.73 -4.02 -2.47
C VAL A 15 -30.94 -5.49 -2.89
N ILE A 16 -29.89 -6.19 -3.29
CA ILE A 16 -29.96 -7.61 -3.67
C ILE A 16 -30.37 -8.47 -2.47
N LYS A 17 -29.74 -8.30 -1.32
CA LYS A 17 -30.08 -9.05 -0.11
C LYS A 17 -31.49 -8.72 0.37
N GLN A 18 -31.91 -7.47 0.26
CA GLN A 18 -33.27 -7.04 0.61
C GLN A 18 -34.35 -7.68 -0.30
N GLN A 19 -34.06 -7.88 -1.58
CA GLN A 19 -34.99 -8.46 -2.54
C GLN A 19 -35.02 -9.97 -2.53
N THR A 20 -33.87 -10.63 -2.29
CA THR A 20 -33.73 -12.11 -2.40
C THR A 20 -33.68 -12.81 -1.04
N GLY A 21 -33.57 -12.08 0.06
CA GLY A 21 -33.41 -12.63 1.42
C GLY A 21 -32.01 -13.16 1.72
N GLU A 22 -31.25 -13.56 0.72
CA GLU A 22 -29.87 -14.05 0.84
C GLU A 22 -28.94 -13.37 -0.16
N CYS A 23 -27.68 -13.21 0.23
CA CYS A 23 -26.61 -12.75 -0.66
C CYS A 23 -25.60 -13.86 -0.91
N ILE A 24 -25.48 -14.29 -2.16
CA ILE A 24 -24.51 -15.32 -2.57
C ILE A 24 -23.06 -14.79 -2.62
N MET A 25 -22.88 -13.48 -2.64
CA MET A 25 -21.56 -12.84 -2.78
C MET A 25 -20.52 -13.25 -1.73
N PRO A 26 -20.88 -13.48 -0.44
CA PRO A 26 -19.90 -13.97 0.54
C PRO A 26 -19.35 -15.35 0.24
N ARG A 27 -20.12 -16.22 -0.40
CA ARG A 27 -19.73 -17.61 -0.67
C ARG A 27 -19.23 -17.85 -2.08
N GLU A 28 -19.90 -17.27 -3.06
CA GLU A 28 -19.71 -17.62 -4.48
C GLU A 28 -19.33 -16.41 -5.35
N GLY A 29 -19.30 -15.20 -4.77
CA GLY A 29 -18.91 -13.99 -5.48
C GLY A 29 -17.42 -14.03 -5.86
N VAL A 30 -17.12 -13.86 -7.13
CA VAL A 30 -15.74 -13.70 -7.62
C VAL A 30 -15.57 -12.28 -8.12
N PHE A 31 -14.58 -11.60 -7.57
CA PHE A 31 -14.18 -10.27 -8.01
C PHE A 31 -12.94 -10.37 -8.86
N ALA A 32 -12.97 -9.75 -10.01
CA ALA A 32 -11.85 -9.76 -10.93
C ALA A 32 -11.55 -8.34 -11.44
N ARG A 33 -10.29 -8.09 -11.70
CA ARG A 33 -9.81 -6.89 -12.36
C ARG A 33 -9.64 -7.15 -13.85
N VAL A 34 -10.08 -6.22 -14.69
CA VAL A 34 -9.83 -6.27 -16.12
C VAL A 34 -8.38 -5.88 -16.38
N ILE A 35 -7.56 -6.82 -16.86
CA ILE A 35 -6.14 -6.58 -17.22
C ILE A 35 -6.03 -6.06 -18.66
N ALA A 36 -6.83 -6.64 -19.55
CA ALA A 36 -6.92 -6.23 -20.94
C ALA A 36 -8.39 -6.14 -21.33
N GLY A 37 -8.76 -5.09 -22.05
CA GLY A 37 -10.11 -4.91 -22.58
C GLY A 37 -10.46 -5.97 -23.62
N GLY A 38 -11.74 -6.21 -23.81
CA GLY A 38 -12.28 -7.15 -24.77
C GLY A 38 -13.78 -7.25 -24.64
N GLU A 39 -14.41 -7.97 -25.56
CA GLU A 39 -15.83 -8.33 -25.49
C GLU A 39 -15.99 -9.61 -24.71
N ILE A 40 -17.04 -9.70 -23.90
CA ILE A 40 -17.48 -10.91 -23.21
C ILE A 40 -18.94 -11.13 -23.58
N ARG A 41 -19.27 -12.34 -24.01
CA ARG A 41 -20.61 -12.73 -24.43
C ARG A 41 -21.14 -13.89 -23.59
N VAL A 42 -22.44 -13.99 -23.47
CA VAL A 42 -23.08 -15.16 -22.85
C VAL A 42 -22.71 -16.42 -23.61
N GLY A 43 -22.16 -17.39 -22.92
CA GLY A 43 -21.68 -18.64 -23.51
C GLY A 43 -20.19 -18.71 -23.80
N ASP A 44 -19.45 -17.61 -23.57
CA ASP A 44 -17.99 -17.65 -23.68
C ASP A 44 -17.40 -18.58 -22.63
N GLU A 45 -16.37 -19.33 -23.03
CA GLU A 45 -15.66 -20.24 -22.13
C GLU A 45 -14.76 -19.44 -21.18
N VAL A 46 -14.80 -19.79 -19.89
CA VAL A 46 -13.94 -19.23 -18.87
C VAL A 46 -12.88 -20.26 -18.47
N THR A 47 -11.64 -20.00 -18.84
CA THR A 47 -10.50 -20.85 -18.47
C THR A 47 -9.74 -20.22 -17.30
N LEU A 48 -9.56 -20.99 -16.22
CA LEU A 48 -8.74 -20.59 -15.09
C LEU A 48 -7.26 -20.85 -15.41
N LEU A 49 -6.48 -19.80 -15.56
CA LEU A 49 -5.03 -19.92 -15.74
C LEU A 49 -4.34 -20.08 -14.36
N PRO A 50 -3.30 -20.92 -14.28
CA PRO A 50 -2.51 -20.99 -13.06
C PRO A 50 -1.88 -19.62 -12.78
N PRO A 51 -1.72 -19.24 -11.48
CA PRO A 51 -0.99 -18.03 -11.14
C PRO A 51 0.45 -18.12 -11.66
N PRO A 52 1.09 -17.02 -12.05
CA PRO A 52 2.50 -17.02 -12.38
C PRO A 52 3.33 -17.56 -11.19
N GLU A 53 4.38 -18.33 -11.46
CA GLU A 53 5.22 -18.94 -10.41
C GLU A 53 5.76 -17.89 -9.43
N ASN A 54 6.19 -16.73 -9.94
CA ASN A 54 6.69 -15.62 -9.15
C ASN A 54 6.02 -14.29 -9.57
N PRO A 55 4.80 -14.01 -9.11
CA PRO A 55 4.17 -12.74 -9.42
C PRO A 55 4.95 -11.59 -8.76
N PRO A 56 5.15 -10.46 -9.48
CA PRO A 56 5.83 -9.31 -8.91
C PRO A 56 5.12 -8.83 -7.65
N LEU A 57 5.88 -8.33 -6.69
CA LEU A 57 5.31 -7.67 -5.51
C LEU A 57 4.54 -6.43 -5.95
N ARG A 58 3.29 -6.31 -5.51
CA ARG A 58 2.39 -5.22 -5.84
C ARG A 58 2.51 -4.12 -4.82
N ALA A 59 2.65 -2.88 -5.27
CA ALA A 59 2.78 -1.72 -4.40
C ALA A 59 1.79 -0.61 -4.75
N ALA A 60 1.49 0.23 -3.77
CA ALA A 60 0.80 1.50 -3.95
C ALA A 60 1.61 2.63 -3.30
N VAL A 61 1.51 3.82 -3.85
CA VAL A 61 2.19 5.03 -3.36
C VAL A 61 1.17 6.10 -3.06
N ILE A 62 1.27 6.70 -1.87
CA ILE A 62 0.40 7.80 -1.45
C ILE A 62 1.26 8.99 -1.08
N THR A 63 1.09 10.11 -1.77
CA THR A 63 1.70 11.39 -1.40
C THR A 63 0.70 12.22 -0.60
N LEU A 64 1.11 12.70 0.56
CA LEU A 64 0.36 13.61 1.42
C LEU A 64 0.92 15.02 1.20
N SER A 65 0.10 15.93 0.70
CA SER A 65 0.46 17.32 0.49
C SER A 65 -0.75 18.19 0.20
N ASP A 66 -1.08 19.11 1.09
CA ASP A 66 -2.13 20.11 0.87
C ASP A 66 -1.88 20.97 -0.38
N LYS A 67 -0.64 21.43 -0.56
CA LYS A 67 -0.26 22.23 -1.73
C LYS A 67 -0.27 21.41 -3.02
N GLY A 68 0.13 20.14 -2.94
CA GLY A 68 0.11 19.23 -4.08
C GLY A 68 -1.33 18.92 -4.52
N SER A 69 -2.21 18.60 -3.58
CA SER A 69 -3.60 18.26 -3.86
C SER A 69 -4.39 19.42 -4.49
N ARG A 70 -3.99 20.68 -4.20
CA ARG A 70 -4.54 21.90 -4.82
C ARG A 70 -3.82 22.32 -6.10
N SER A 71 -2.89 21.50 -6.61
CA SER A 71 -2.04 21.84 -7.77
C SER A 71 -1.17 23.10 -7.61
N GLU A 72 -0.92 23.52 -6.37
CA GLU A 72 -0.06 24.67 -6.05
C GLU A 72 1.43 24.30 -6.04
N ARG A 73 1.73 23.00 -5.97
CA ARG A 73 3.10 22.45 -5.95
C ARG A 73 3.13 21.10 -6.66
N GLU A 74 4.12 20.92 -7.52
CA GLU A 74 4.39 19.64 -8.18
C GLU A 74 4.83 18.56 -7.15
N ASP A 75 4.23 17.38 -7.20
CA ASP A 75 4.69 16.20 -6.46
C ASP A 75 5.94 15.62 -7.14
N LYS A 76 7.08 15.70 -6.46
CA LYS A 76 8.35 15.11 -6.90
C LYS A 76 8.70 13.82 -6.16
N SER A 77 8.08 13.59 -5.01
CA SER A 77 8.37 12.45 -4.14
C SER A 77 7.63 11.19 -4.59
N GLY A 78 6.34 11.28 -4.90
CA GLY A 78 5.56 10.16 -5.41
C GLY A 78 6.16 9.54 -6.69
N PRO A 79 6.41 10.32 -7.76
CA PRO A 79 7.04 9.80 -8.98
C PRO A 79 8.43 9.20 -8.76
N LEU A 80 9.21 9.75 -7.82
CA LEU A 80 10.52 9.19 -7.44
C LEU A 80 10.36 7.80 -6.82
N ILE A 81 9.43 7.63 -5.87
CA ILE A 81 9.14 6.35 -5.22
C ILE A 81 8.71 5.32 -6.27
N VAL A 82 7.79 5.69 -7.17
CA VAL A 82 7.33 4.83 -8.27
C VAL A 82 8.50 4.34 -9.12
N LYS A 83 9.40 5.26 -9.50
CA LYS A 83 10.59 4.91 -10.29
C LYS A 83 11.52 3.94 -9.55
N MET A 84 11.74 4.16 -8.24
CA MET A 84 12.61 3.29 -7.43
C MET A 84 11.99 1.91 -7.23
N LEU A 85 10.68 1.83 -6.96
CA LEU A 85 9.95 0.57 -6.85
C LEU A 85 9.97 -0.22 -8.16
N ALA A 86 9.74 0.43 -9.29
CA ALA A 86 9.78 -0.21 -10.60
C ALA A 86 11.17 -0.76 -10.91
N ALA A 87 12.24 -0.02 -10.60
CA ALA A 87 13.62 -0.47 -10.75
C ALA A 87 13.97 -1.68 -9.87
N ALA A 88 13.30 -1.82 -8.72
CA ALA A 88 13.41 -2.96 -7.81
C ALA A 88 12.44 -4.12 -8.13
N GLY A 89 11.75 -4.10 -9.27
CA GLY A 89 10.89 -5.19 -9.72
C GLY A 89 9.47 -5.18 -9.14
N TYR A 90 9.08 -4.13 -8.41
CA TYR A 90 7.70 -4.00 -7.92
C TYR A 90 6.76 -3.52 -9.03
N LYS A 91 5.54 -4.05 -9.02
CA LYS A 91 4.44 -3.53 -9.84
C LYS A 91 3.67 -2.47 -9.04
N VAL A 92 3.88 -1.20 -9.36
CA VAL A 92 3.07 -0.11 -8.78
C VAL A 92 1.70 -0.10 -9.43
N GLU A 93 0.67 -0.41 -8.67
CA GLU A 93 -0.71 -0.51 -9.17
C GLU A 93 -1.47 0.80 -9.08
N GLU A 94 -1.15 1.61 -8.09
CA GLU A 94 -1.87 2.84 -7.84
C GLU A 94 -0.97 3.90 -7.20
N THR A 95 -1.14 5.13 -7.65
CA THR A 95 -0.49 6.31 -7.09
C THR A 95 -1.56 7.34 -6.75
N LEU A 96 -1.55 7.83 -5.51
CA LEU A 96 -2.52 8.79 -5.00
C LEU A 96 -1.81 10.03 -4.50
N LEU A 97 -2.43 11.18 -4.73
CA LEU A 97 -2.04 12.46 -4.14
C LEU A 97 -3.23 12.95 -3.30
N LEU A 98 -3.04 13.02 -2.00
CA LEU A 98 -4.09 13.37 -1.03
C LEU A 98 -3.74 14.65 -0.27
N PRO A 99 -4.74 15.39 0.22
CA PRO A 99 -4.50 16.43 1.23
C PRO A 99 -3.98 15.82 2.54
N ASP A 100 -3.40 16.65 3.40
CA ASP A 100 -2.89 16.26 4.73
C ASP A 100 -4.05 15.99 5.72
N GLU A 101 -4.98 15.10 5.34
CA GLU A 101 -6.17 14.70 6.10
C GLU A 101 -6.08 13.25 6.57
N ALA A 102 -6.07 13.04 7.89
CA ALA A 102 -5.97 11.70 8.47
C ALA A 102 -7.11 10.75 8.05
N ALA A 103 -8.35 11.25 7.92
CA ALA A 103 -9.49 10.44 7.53
C ALA A 103 -9.38 9.94 6.08
N ALA A 104 -8.97 10.81 5.16
CA ALA A 104 -8.74 10.46 3.76
C ALA A 104 -7.64 9.41 3.63
N LEU A 105 -6.52 9.60 4.34
CA LEU A 105 -5.42 8.64 4.36
C LEU A 105 -5.87 7.28 4.90
N LYS A 106 -6.54 7.22 6.06
CA LYS A 106 -7.04 5.97 6.65
C LYS A 106 -7.93 5.18 5.70
N ALA A 107 -8.88 5.86 5.05
CA ALA A 107 -9.77 5.23 4.08
C ALA A 107 -8.99 4.57 2.93
N GLN A 108 -7.97 5.25 2.40
CA GLN A 108 -7.17 4.71 1.31
C GLN A 108 -6.23 3.58 1.77
N LEU A 109 -5.63 3.66 2.96
CA LEU A 109 -4.82 2.58 3.51
C LEU A 109 -5.63 1.29 3.66
N ILE A 110 -6.84 1.39 4.23
CA ILE A 110 -7.75 0.24 4.37
C ILE A 110 -8.17 -0.28 2.99
N ARG A 111 -8.58 0.59 2.07
CA ARG A 111 -8.98 0.18 0.72
C ARG A 111 -7.88 -0.55 -0.04
N LEU A 112 -6.65 -0.05 0.04
CA LEU A 112 -5.51 -0.65 -0.64
C LEU A 112 -5.07 -1.97 0.01
N ALA A 113 -5.10 -2.06 1.34
CA ALA A 113 -4.71 -3.27 2.07
C ALA A 113 -5.79 -4.36 1.97
N ASP A 114 -7.05 -4.04 2.26
CA ASP A 114 -8.13 -5.04 2.34
C ASP A 114 -8.79 -5.29 0.98
N GLY A 115 -9.05 -4.23 0.22
CA GLY A 115 -9.74 -4.32 -1.06
C GLY A 115 -8.84 -4.62 -2.25
N ARG A 116 -7.70 -3.94 -2.37
CA ARG A 116 -6.72 -4.19 -3.45
C ARG A 116 -5.71 -5.26 -3.10
N GLN A 117 -5.51 -5.51 -1.82
CA GLN A 117 -4.55 -6.50 -1.29
C GLN A 117 -3.14 -6.33 -1.89
N VAL A 118 -2.67 -5.08 -1.95
CA VAL A 118 -1.28 -4.81 -2.35
C VAL A 118 -0.32 -5.33 -1.29
N ASN A 119 0.89 -5.68 -1.66
CA ASN A 119 1.88 -6.19 -0.71
C ASN A 119 2.54 -5.06 0.10
N LEU A 120 2.71 -3.88 -0.53
CA LEU A 120 3.40 -2.74 0.04
C LEU A 120 2.63 -1.45 -0.21
N ILE A 121 2.46 -0.63 0.82
CA ILE A 121 2.01 0.76 0.70
C ILE A 121 3.11 1.66 1.23
N LEU A 122 3.61 2.55 0.38
CA LEU A 122 4.53 3.61 0.77
C LEU A 122 3.77 4.93 0.81
N THR A 123 3.81 5.62 1.94
CA THR A 123 3.32 6.99 2.04
C THR A 123 4.49 7.95 2.09
N THR A 124 4.35 9.16 1.59
CA THR A 124 5.35 10.24 1.70
C THR A 124 4.69 11.55 2.07
N GLY A 125 5.27 12.28 3.01
CA GLY A 125 4.72 13.52 3.58
C GLY A 125 4.00 13.31 4.91
N GLY A 126 3.75 14.40 5.63
CA GLY A 126 3.02 14.42 6.90
C GLY A 126 3.68 13.67 8.06
N THR A 127 5.03 13.56 8.08
CA THR A 127 5.78 12.79 9.09
C THR A 127 6.62 13.65 10.04
N GLY A 128 6.52 14.97 9.98
CA GLY A 128 7.27 15.92 10.81
C GLY A 128 6.47 16.40 12.03
N PHE A 129 6.77 17.63 12.46
CA PHE A 129 6.17 18.28 13.64
C PHE A 129 5.15 19.37 13.31
N SER A 130 4.76 19.51 12.03
CA SER A 130 3.67 20.44 11.70
C SER A 130 2.37 19.98 12.38
N PRO A 131 1.51 20.90 12.82
CA PRO A 131 0.18 20.54 13.33
C PRO A 131 -0.69 19.75 12.35
N THR A 132 -0.40 19.84 11.06
CA THR A 132 -1.09 19.08 9.99
C THR A 132 -0.45 17.73 9.68
N ASP A 133 0.71 17.41 10.28
CA ASP A 133 1.41 16.14 10.05
C ASP A 133 0.74 15.01 10.88
N HIS A 134 -0.14 14.24 10.26
CA HIS A 134 -0.90 13.17 10.91
C HIS A 134 -0.68 11.78 10.27
N THR A 135 0.27 11.66 9.35
CA THR A 135 0.52 10.39 8.63
C THR A 135 0.87 9.23 9.56
N PRO A 136 1.74 9.38 10.58
CA PRO A 136 2.07 8.29 11.49
C PRO A 136 0.86 7.82 12.30
N GLU A 137 0.07 8.74 12.84
CA GLU A 137 -1.13 8.46 13.64
C GLU A 137 -2.21 7.77 12.80
N ALA A 138 -2.42 8.24 11.57
CA ALA A 138 -3.34 7.61 10.64
C ALA A 138 -2.91 6.18 10.31
N THR A 139 -1.61 5.95 10.06
CA THR A 139 -1.06 4.64 9.79
C THR A 139 -1.19 3.72 10.99
N LEU A 140 -0.77 4.15 12.19
CA LEU A 140 -0.85 3.36 13.41
C LEU A 140 -2.28 2.99 13.81
N SER A 141 -3.27 3.80 13.43
CA SER A 141 -4.67 3.51 13.72
C SER A 141 -5.29 2.43 12.85
N VAL A 142 -4.67 2.04 11.75
CA VAL A 142 -5.20 1.04 10.80
C VAL A 142 -4.37 -0.24 10.75
N VAL A 143 -3.13 -0.24 11.25
CA VAL A 143 -2.31 -1.45 11.31
C VAL A 143 -2.71 -2.33 12.48
N GLU A 144 -2.57 -3.64 12.31
CA GLU A 144 -2.83 -4.65 13.34
C GLU A 144 -1.57 -4.99 14.13
N ARG A 145 -0.41 -4.86 13.49
CA ARG A 145 0.90 -5.10 14.07
C ARG A 145 1.86 -4.00 13.67
N THR A 146 2.57 -3.44 14.63
CA THR A 146 3.59 -2.43 14.35
C THR A 146 4.89 -3.07 13.88
N ALA A 147 5.65 -2.38 13.02
CA ALA A 147 6.98 -2.77 12.54
C ALA A 147 8.00 -1.65 12.81
N PRO A 148 8.28 -1.33 14.09
CA PRO A 148 9.05 -0.14 14.46
C PRO A 148 10.47 -0.15 13.90
N GLY A 149 11.08 -1.33 13.75
CA GLY A 149 12.45 -1.47 13.26
C GLY A 149 12.69 -0.84 11.88
N ILE A 150 11.69 -0.80 11.00
CA ILE A 150 11.82 -0.15 9.68
C ILE A 150 11.99 1.37 9.85
N ALA A 151 11.13 1.99 10.66
CA ALA A 151 11.20 3.42 10.94
C ALA A 151 12.45 3.82 11.72
N GLU A 152 12.89 2.96 12.64
CA GLU A 152 14.15 3.12 13.38
C GLU A 152 15.36 3.03 12.45
N ALA A 153 15.40 2.06 11.55
CA ALA A 153 16.46 1.90 10.57
C ALA A 153 16.59 3.13 9.65
N MET A 154 15.46 3.68 9.17
CA MET A 154 15.47 4.92 8.40
C MET A 154 16.02 6.09 9.20
N ARG A 155 15.60 6.28 10.46
CA ARG A 155 16.11 7.33 11.34
C ARG A 155 17.59 7.17 11.61
N TYR A 156 18.03 5.96 11.95
CA TYR A 156 19.44 5.66 12.22
C TYR A 156 20.32 5.99 11.01
N HIS A 157 19.93 5.50 9.83
CA HIS A 157 20.66 5.82 8.60
C HIS A 157 20.71 7.32 8.33
N SER A 158 19.57 8.01 8.44
CA SER A 158 19.46 9.44 8.16
C SER A 158 20.20 10.31 9.18
N LEU A 159 20.42 9.85 10.41
CA LEU A 159 21.23 10.56 11.42
C LEU A 159 22.70 10.68 11.02
N SER A 160 23.23 9.77 10.20
CA SER A 160 24.59 9.90 9.63
C SER A 160 24.69 11.03 8.59
N ILE A 161 23.54 11.46 8.05
CA ILE A 161 23.45 12.52 7.02
C ILE A 161 23.07 13.87 7.64
N THR A 162 22.10 13.85 8.56
CA THR A 162 21.61 15.08 9.22
C THR A 162 21.06 14.81 10.62
N PRO A 163 21.43 15.64 11.63
CA PRO A 163 20.86 15.52 12.98
C PRO A 163 19.33 15.72 13.00
N ARG A 164 18.76 16.42 12.02
CA ARG A 164 17.30 16.64 11.93
C ARG A 164 16.49 15.37 11.69
N ALA A 165 17.14 14.27 11.33
CA ALA A 165 16.49 12.98 11.17
C ALA A 165 15.79 12.50 12.45
N MET A 166 16.28 12.91 13.64
CA MET A 166 15.62 12.61 14.93
C MET A 166 14.19 13.15 15.04
N LEU A 167 13.85 14.16 14.22
CA LEU A 167 12.52 14.77 14.23
C LEU A 167 11.51 13.99 13.35
N SER A 168 11.93 12.91 12.69
CA SER A 168 11.01 12.06 11.92
C SER A 168 10.14 11.23 12.86
N ARG A 169 8.82 11.37 12.75
CA ARG A 169 7.83 10.57 13.46
C ARG A 169 7.32 9.40 12.60
N ALA A 170 7.99 9.11 11.47
CA ALA A 170 7.63 8.03 10.58
C ALA A 170 7.37 6.71 11.33
N ALA A 171 6.34 6.00 10.90
CA ALA A 171 5.91 4.71 11.42
C ALA A 171 5.84 3.66 10.32
N ALA A 172 5.85 2.40 10.73
CA ALA A 172 5.57 1.28 9.84
C ALA A 172 4.76 0.21 10.58
N GLY A 173 3.98 -0.55 9.82
CA GLY A 173 3.16 -1.63 10.38
C GLY A 173 2.53 -2.49 9.31
N ILE A 174 1.84 -3.52 9.76
CA ILE A 174 1.25 -4.56 8.93
C ILE A 174 -0.25 -4.55 9.15
N ARG A 175 -0.99 -4.53 8.03
CA ARG A 175 -2.42 -4.78 8.00
C ARG A 175 -2.68 -5.98 7.08
N ASN A 176 -3.29 -7.03 7.61
CA ASN A 176 -3.43 -8.31 6.90
C ASN A 176 -2.07 -8.81 6.36
N ARG A 177 -1.89 -8.81 5.05
CA ARG A 177 -0.65 -9.18 4.34
C ARG A 177 0.03 -7.99 3.68
N THR A 178 -0.37 -6.77 4.02
CA THR A 178 0.17 -5.52 3.47
C THR A 178 1.11 -4.86 4.48
N LEU A 179 2.33 -4.59 4.07
CA LEU A 179 3.25 -3.73 4.81
C LEU A 179 3.00 -2.27 4.44
N ILE A 180 2.85 -1.41 5.45
CA ILE A 180 2.66 0.04 5.29
C ILE A 180 3.86 0.73 5.90
N VAL A 181 4.52 1.62 5.14
CA VAL A 181 5.70 2.36 5.59
C VAL A 181 5.56 3.84 5.25
N ASN A 182 5.77 4.69 6.25
CA ASN A 182 5.79 6.13 6.06
C ASN A 182 7.21 6.60 5.71
N LEU A 183 7.36 7.30 4.60
CA LEU A 183 8.60 7.94 4.17
C LEU A 183 8.57 9.45 4.45
N PRO A 184 9.74 10.10 4.56
CA PRO A 184 9.80 11.56 4.67
C PRO A 184 9.23 12.25 3.43
N GLY A 185 8.87 13.55 3.56
CA GLY A 185 8.23 14.31 2.47
C GLY A 185 9.19 14.81 1.39
N SER A 186 10.49 15.00 1.68
CA SER A 186 11.42 15.56 0.70
C SER A 186 11.96 14.48 -0.25
N PRO A 187 12.06 14.73 -1.58
CA PRO A 187 12.56 13.76 -2.55
C PRO A 187 13.96 13.23 -2.22
N LYS A 188 14.84 14.09 -1.68
CA LYS A 188 16.19 13.68 -1.25
C LYS A 188 16.12 12.66 -0.12
N ALA A 189 15.39 12.97 0.95
CA ALA A 189 15.26 12.07 2.09
C ALA A 189 14.49 10.77 1.74
N VAL A 190 13.50 10.86 0.83
CA VAL A 190 12.83 9.67 0.27
C VAL A 190 13.83 8.73 -0.37
N ARG A 191 14.71 9.25 -1.26
CA ARG A 191 15.72 8.45 -1.93
C ARG A 191 16.65 7.77 -0.91
N GLU A 192 17.23 8.55 0.01
CA GLU A 192 18.16 8.05 1.02
C GLU A 192 17.54 6.97 1.90
N CYS A 193 16.32 7.18 2.39
CA CYS A 193 15.61 6.20 3.19
C CYS A 193 15.27 4.94 2.38
N LEU A 194 14.74 5.11 1.18
CA LEU A 194 14.25 3.98 0.39
C LEU A 194 15.39 3.12 -0.14
N GLU A 195 16.51 3.71 -0.57
CA GLU A 195 17.73 2.97 -0.95
C GLU A 195 18.23 2.10 0.20
N TYR A 196 18.11 2.57 1.43
CA TYR A 196 18.57 1.84 2.61
C TYR A 196 17.64 0.67 2.99
N ILE A 197 16.32 0.89 3.00
CA ILE A 197 15.38 -0.14 3.51
C ILE A 197 14.92 -1.12 2.43
N LEU A 198 14.83 -0.69 1.16
CA LEU A 198 14.20 -1.46 0.08
C LEU A 198 14.74 -2.89 -0.08
N PRO A 199 16.06 -3.14 0.02
CA PRO A 199 16.60 -4.50 -0.06
C PRO A 199 16.05 -5.45 1.02
N SER A 200 15.74 -4.93 2.22
CA SER A 200 15.20 -5.72 3.32
C SER A 200 13.68 -5.91 3.23
N LEU A 201 12.99 -4.99 2.55
CA LEU A 201 11.52 -5.05 2.42
C LEU A 201 11.07 -6.24 1.59
N GLU A 202 11.80 -6.62 0.55
CA GLU A 202 11.46 -7.77 -0.29
C GLU A 202 11.35 -9.05 0.54
N HIS A 203 12.33 -9.33 1.37
CA HIS A 203 12.31 -10.51 2.25
C HIS A 203 11.12 -10.47 3.23
N ALA A 204 10.86 -9.32 3.85
CA ALA A 204 9.72 -9.16 4.75
C ALA A 204 8.37 -9.42 4.04
N LEU A 205 8.23 -8.96 2.81
CA LEU A 205 7.02 -9.16 2.01
C LEU A 205 6.85 -10.62 1.55
N GLN A 206 7.94 -11.33 1.25
CA GLN A 206 7.90 -12.76 0.95
C GLN A 206 7.43 -13.57 2.16
N ILE A 207 7.90 -13.22 3.37
CA ILE A 207 7.41 -13.83 4.62
C ILE A 207 5.90 -13.56 4.80
N LEU A 208 5.45 -12.32 4.59
CA LEU A 208 4.03 -11.97 4.71
C LEU A 208 3.14 -12.71 3.68
N LYS A 209 3.67 -13.02 2.50
CA LYS A 209 2.98 -13.86 1.50
C LYS A 209 2.94 -15.33 1.89
N GLY A 210 3.80 -15.78 2.81
CA GLY A 210 3.96 -17.20 3.14
C GLY A 210 4.69 -18.00 2.05
N THR A 211 5.51 -17.33 1.23
CA THR A 211 6.25 -17.97 0.11
C THR A 211 7.66 -18.39 0.51
N THR A 212 8.17 -17.94 1.64
CA THR A 212 9.46 -18.37 2.22
C THR A 212 9.20 -19.35 3.34
N GLY A 213 9.89 -20.51 3.33
CA GLY A 213 10.02 -21.39 4.47
C GLY A 213 10.75 -20.70 5.65
N GLU A 214 10.92 -21.41 6.76
CA GLU A 214 11.58 -20.90 7.98
C GLU A 214 12.83 -20.11 7.66
N CYS A 215 12.91 -18.88 8.22
CA CYS A 215 14.13 -18.08 8.19
C CYS A 215 15.21 -18.80 9.04
N ALA A 216 15.95 -19.73 8.42
CA ALA A 216 17.19 -20.20 9.00
C ALA A 216 18.21 -19.04 8.97
N ARG A 217 18.70 -18.66 10.16
CA ARG A 217 19.88 -17.81 10.30
C ARG A 217 21.12 -18.64 10.03
#